data_0ed4a6a046744a7dae704373b4f5c4b3
#
_entry.id   0ed4a6a046744a7dae704373b4f5c4b3
#
_cell.length_a   1.000
_cell.length_b   1.000
_cell.length_c   1.000
_cell.angle_alpha   90.00
_cell.angle_beta   90.00
_cell.angle_gamma   90.00
#
_symmetry.space_group_name_H-M   'P 1'
#
loop_
_entity.id
_entity.type
_entity.pdbx_description
1 polymer ?
#
loop_
_entity_poly.entity_id
_entity_poly.type
_entity_poly.pdbx_seq_one_letter_code
_entity_poly.pdbx_strand_id
1 'polypeptide(L)'
;MADWEQTDALLHWLASFDLESDDFIQDTNKLLDGRIFATVYNKLASDTIDISKLSKVTKESDWIYMLLNMRQVASHITPLLKENDIDLSVDLNTLVRKKDQNELLKFLKYFLFFSMKAPNRKISIAGVRSLDKSYQIHIQTVLEEFTS
;
A
#
# COMPACT_ATOMS: atom_id res chain seq x y z
N MET A 1 7.20 -9.33 15.43
CA MET A 1 6.86 -7.94 15.77
C MET A 1 6.98 -7.05 14.53
N ALA A 2 6.01 -6.18 14.30
CA ALA A 2 6.07 -5.24 13.18
C ALA A 2 7.22 -4.24 13.38
N ASP A 3 7.96 -3.94 12.31
CA ASP A 3 8.97 -2.90 12.31
C ASP A 3 8.25 -1.56 12.15
N TRP A 4 8.03 -0.87 13.26
CA TRP A 4 7.30 0.40 13.24
C TRP A 4 8.01 1.49 12.45
N GLU A 5 9.34 1.51 12.48
CA GLU A 5 10.09 2.53 11.73
C GLU A 5 9.91 2.37 10.23
N GLN A 6 9.90 1.13 9.73
CA GLN A 6 9.61 0.88 8.33
C GLN A 6 8.16 1.22 8.00
N THR A 7 7.22 0.85 8.88
CA THR A 7 5.81 1.18 8.68
C THR A 7 5.63 2.70 8.59
N ASP A 8 6.21 3.45 9.52
CA ASP A 8 6.09 4.90 9.54
C ASP A 8 6.64 5.53 8.25
N ALA A 9 7.81 5.06 7.80
CA ALA A 9 8.40 5.54 6.55
C ALA A 9 7.48 5.28 5.35
N LEU A 10 6.89 4.09 5.28
CA LEU A 10 5.98 3.73 4.20
C LEU A 10 4.68 4.52 4.24
N LEU A 11 4.17 4.84 5.43
CA LEU A 11 2.98 5.69 5.56
C LEU A 11 3.27 7.11 5.06
N HIS A 12 4.44 7.66 5.38
CA HIS A 12 4.82 8.98 4.89
C HIS A 12 5.05 8.96 3.37
N TRP A 13 5.63 7.90 2.83
CA TRP A 13 5.75 7.72 1.39
C TRP A 13 4.36 7.72 0.73
N LEU A 14 3.43 6.96 1.29
CA LEU A 14 2.06 6.88 0.76
C LEU A 14 1.39 8.26 0.77
N ALA A 15 1.61 9.04 1.83
CA ALA A 15 1.06 10.39 1.95
C ALA A 15 1.64 11.36 0.91
N SER A 16 2.78 11.04 0.30
CA SER A 16 3.40 11.89 -0.72
C SER A 16 2.64 11.92 -2.05
N PHE A 17 1.62 11.08 -2.22
CA PHE A 17 0.86 10.98 -3.47
C PHE A 17 -0.24 12.04 -3.61
N ASP A 18 -0.19 13.11 -2.84
CA ASP A 18 -1.12 14.25 -2.98
C ASP A 18 -2.58 13.83 -2.76
N LEU A 19 -2.82 13.18 -1.64
CA LEU A 19 -4.12 12.66 -1.24
C LEU A 19 -4.93 13.72 -0.51
N GLU A 20 -6.27 13.55 -0.45
CA GLU A 20 -7.15 14.47 0.25
C GLU A 20 -6.85 14.57 1.74
N SER A 21 -6.36 13.48 2.34
CA SER A 21 -6.04 13.44 3.77
C SER A 21 -4.89 12.47 4.01
N ASP A 22 -4.10 12.75 5.03
CA ASP A 22 -3.01 11.89 5.48
C ASP A 22 -3.26 11.34 6.90
N ASP A 23 -4.51 11.38 7.36
CA ASP A 23 -4.85 10.97 8.73
C ASP A 23 -4.59 9.48 9.00
N PHE A 24 -4.38 8.66 7.95
CA PHE A 24 -3.96 7.26 8.11
C PHE A 24 -2.57 7.14 8.75
N ILE A 25 -1.76 8.18 8.76
CA ILE A 25 -0.46 8.15 9.44
C ILE A 25 -0.66 7.95 10.94
N GLN A 26 -1.67 8.61 11.53
CA GLN A 26 -2.01 8.47 12.93
C GLN A 26 -2.92 7.28 13.22
N ASP A 27 -3.73 6.88 12.24
CA ASP A 27 -4.69 5.79 12.38
C ASP A 27 -4.68 4.90 11.15
N THR A 28 -3.86 3.85 11.19
CA THR A 28 -3.66 2.94 10.04
C THR A 28 -4.93 2.19 9.66
N ASN A 29 -5.93 2.13 10.54
CA ASN A 29 -7.20 1.48 10.22
C ASN A 29 -7.92 2.18 9.06
N LYS A 30 -7.60 3.44 8.81
CA LYS A 30 -8.18 4.19 7.69
C LYS A 30 -7.69 3.71 6.33
N LEU A 31 -6.65 2.89 6.29
CA LEU A 31 -6.18 2.25 5.06
C LEU A 31 -6.94 0.97 4.71
N LEU A 32 -7.62 0.36 5.69
CA LEU A 32 -8.14 -1.00 5.53
C LEU A 32 -9.35 -1.11 4.62
N ASP A 33 -9.99 0.01 4.28
CA ASP A 33 -11.08 -0.01 3.31
C ASP A 33 -10.59 -0.07 1.85
N GLY A 34 -9.28 -0.02 1.63
CA GLY A 34 -8.67 -0.16 0.31
C GLY A 34 -8.72 1.05 -0.59
N ARG A 35 -9.45 2.11 -0.22
CA ARG A 35 -9.68 3.26 -1.11
C ARG A 35 -8.41 4.07 -1.37
N ILE A 36 -7.58 4.25 -0.35
CA ILE A 36 -6.33 5.00 -0.50
C ILE A 36 -5.39 4.23 -1.43
N PHE A 37 -5.26 2.92 -1.23
CA PHE A 37 -4.46 2.09 -2.13
C PHE A 37 -4.96 2.14 -3.57
N ALA A 38 -6.28 2.07 -3.77
CA ALA A 38 -6.87 2.16 -5.10
C ALA A 38 -6.59 3.53 -5.74
N THR A 39 -6.69 4.60 -4.97
CA THR A 39 -6.41 5.96 -5.45
C THR A 39 -4.96 6.09 -5.90
N VAL A 40 -4.02 5.60 -5.09
CA VAL A 40 -2.60 5.64 -5.44
C VAL A 40 -2.31 4.73 -6.63
N TYR A 41 -2.93 3.54 -6.67
CA TYR A 41 -2.80 2.64 -7.81
C TYR A 41 -3.16 3.36 -9.12
N ASN A 42 -4.27 4.09 -9.12
CA ASN A 42 -4.74 4.80 -10.31
C ASN A 42 -3.79 5.91 -10.78
N LYS A 43 -2.97 6.43 -9.89
CA LYS A 43 -1.94 7.41 -10.24
C LYS A 43 -0.71 6.74 -10.86
N LEU A 44 -0.47 5.47 -10.56
CA LEU A 44 0.73 4.74 -10.94
C LEU A 44 0.56 3.87 -12.17
N ALA A 45 -0.61 3.26 -12.33
CA ALA A 45 -0.85 2.26 -13.36
C ALA A 45 -1.44 2.86 -14.63
N SER A 46 -1.39 2.08 -15.73
CA SER A 46 -2.01 2.48 -17.00
C SER A 46 -3.50 2.15 -17.06
N ASP A 47 -3.94 1.14 -16.30
CA ASP A 47 -5.35 0.83 -16.12
C ASP A 47 -5.85 1.47 -14.81
N THR A 48 -7.15 1.40 -14.55
CA THR A 48 -7.71 2.01 -13.34
C THR A 48 -8.63 1.06 -12.60
N ILE A 49 -8.65 1.21 -11.27
CA ILE A 49 -9.67 0.62 -10.42
C ILE A 49 -10.80 1.64 -10.31
N ASP A 50 -12.04 1.22 -10.61
CA ASP A 50 -13.18 2.11 -10.46
C ASP A 50 -13.54 2.21 -8.98
N ILE A 51 -13.11 3.29 -8.34
CA ILE A 51 -13.29 3.51 -6.91
C ILE A 51 -14.77 3.57 -6.54
N SER A 52 -15.63 4.06 -7.45
CA SER A 52 -17.08 4.12 -7.20
C SER A 52 -17.71 2.74 -7.03
N LYS A 53 -17.06 1.69 -7.54
CA LYS A 53 -17.53 0.31 -7.44
C LYS A 53 -16.99 -0.43 -6.23
N LEU A 54 -16.06 0.18 -5.48
CA LEU A 54 -15.60 -0.42 -4.24
C LEU A 54 -16.71 -0.42 -3.21
N SER A 55 -16.76 -1.47 -2.40
CA SER A 55 -17.77 -1.58 -1.35
C SER A 55 -17.62 -0.43 -0.34
N LYS A 56 -18.75 0.11 0.10
CA LYS A 56 -18.73 1.17 1.11
C LYS A 56 -18.49 0.56 2.49
N VAL A 57 -17.56 1.14 3.22
CA VAL A 57 -17.23 0.75 4.59
C VAL A 57 -17.65 1.91 5.49
N THR A 58 -18.67 1.69 6.31
CA THR A 58 -19.23 2.74 7.18
C THR A 58 -18.94 2.50 8.65
N LYS A 59 -18.51 1.29 9.02
CA LYS A 59 -18.23 0.93 10.42
C LYS A 59 -17.21 -0.20 10.49
N GLU A 60 -16.59 -0.37 11.65
CA GLU A 60 -15.54 -1.38 11.85
C GLU A 60 -16.01 -2.81 11.61
N SER A 61 -17.29 -3.09 11.81
CA SER A 61 -17.84 -4.43 11.58
C SER A 61 -17.94 -4.80 10.10
N ASP A 62 -17.66 -3.85 9.20
CA ASP A 62 -17.73 -4.09 7.74
C ASP A 62 -16.45 -4.71 7.19
N TRP A 63 -15.77 -5.55 7.96
CA TRP A 63 -14.50 -6.14 7.56
C TRP A 63 -14.59 -6.98 6.28
N ILE A 64 -15.76 -7.56 5.99
CA ILE A 64 -15.96 -8.31 4.75
C ILE A 64 -15.83 -7.37 3.54
N TYR A 65 -16.41 -6.17 3.64
CA TYR A 65 -16.31 -5.17 2.56
C TYR A 65 -14.89 -4.65 2.42
N MET A 66 -14.20 -4.44 3.55
CA MET A 66 -12.77 -4.09 3.53
C MET A 66 -11.96 -5.16 2.81
N LEU A 67 -12.23 -6.44 3.12
CA LEU A 67 -11.54 -7.56 2.50
C LEU A 67 -11.75 -7.58 0.98
N LEU A 68 -13.00 -7.38 0.53
CA LEU A 68 -13.31 -7.35 -0.90
C LEU A 68 -12.56 -6.22 -1.60
N ASN A 69 -12.52 -5.03 -0.99
CA ASN A 69 -11.81 -3.89 -1.56
C ASN A 69 -10.30 -4.15 -1.62
N MET A 70 -9.71 -4.68 -0.55
CA MET A 70 -8.29 -4.98 -0.52
C MET A 70 -7.91 -6.06 -1.53
N ARG A 71 -8.78 -7.05 -1.74
CA ARG A 71 -8.59 -8.07 -2.78
C ARG A 71 -8.58 -7.48 -4.18
N GLN A 72 -9.41 -6.46 -4.43
CA GLN A 72 -9.39 -5.74 -5.70
C GLN A 72 -8.02 -5.11 -5.95
N VAL A 73 -7.51 -4.39 -4.96
CA VAL A 73 -6.17 -3.77 -5.08
C VAL A 73 -5.12 -4.85 -5.29
N ALA A 74 -5.13 -5.90 -4.48
CA ALA A 74 -4.16 -6.99 -4.56
C ALA A 74 -4.17 -7.65 -5.94
N SER A 75 -5.35 -7.90 -6.51
CA SER A 75 -5.46 -8.52 -7.82
C SER A 75 -4.88 -7.65 -8.93
N HIS A 76 -4.92 -6.34 -8.77
CA HIS A 76 -4.39 -5.41 -9.77
C HIS A 76 -2.86 -5.30 -9.71
N ILE A 77 -2.25 -5.41 -8.52
CA ILE A 77 -0.78 -5.33 -8.42
C ILE A 77 -0.10 -6.68 -8.66
N THR A 78 -0.81 -7.78 -8.51
CA THR A 78 -0.24 -9.13 -8.62
C THR A 78 0.43 -9.39 -9.98
N PRO A 79 -0.15 -9.03 -11.14
CA PRO A 79 0.51 -9.32 -12.42
C PRO A 79 1.91 -8.73 -12.54
N LEU A 80 2.08 -7.47 -12.13
CA LEU A 80 3.38 -6.81 -12.22
C LEU A 80 4.39 -7.43 -11.24
N LEU A 81 3.94 -7.82 -10.06
CA LEU A 81 4.80 -8.52 -9.11
C LEU A 81 5.29 -9.85 -9.69
N LYS A 82 4.40 -10.62 -10.32
CA LYS A 82 4.76 -11.89 -10.95
C LYS A 82 5.75 -11.72 -12.09
N GLU A 83 5.63 -10.65 -12.87
CA GLU A 83 6.61 -10.33 -13.91
C GLU A 83 8.02 -10.15 -13.35
N ASN A 84 8.12 -9.83 -12.07
CA ASN A 84 9.38 -9.64 -11.36
C ASN A 84 9.69 -10.81 -10.41
N ASP A 85 9.04 -11.95 -10.61
CA ASP A 85 9.25 -13.18 -9.84
C ASP A 85 8.90 -13.01 -8.35
N ILE A 86 7.91 -12.18 -8.05
CA ILE A 86 7.44 -11.93 -6.69
C ILE A 86 6.01 -12.42 -6.53
N ASP A 87 5.79 -13.28 -5.54
CA ASP A 87 4.46 -13.73 -5.16
C ASP A 87 3.95 -12.88 -3.99
N LEU A 88 2.75 -12.33 -4.15
CA LEU A 88 2.11 -11.55 -3.09
C LEU A 88 1.68 -12.50 -1.97
N SER A 89 2.35 -12.42 -0.84
CA SER A 89 2.10 -13.27 0.32
C SER A 89 1.67 -12.41 1.51
N VAL A 90 0.38 -12.06 1.54
CA VAL A 90 -0.23 -11.29 2.62
C VAL A 90 -1.55 -11.95 2.97
N ASP A 91 -1.78 -12.16 4.27
CA ASP A 91 -3.06 -12.66 4.75
C ASP A 91 -4.03 -11.47 4.91
N LEU A 92 -4.76 -11.16 3.85
CA LEU A 92 -5.69 -10.02 3.82
C LEU A 92 -6.82 -10.19 4.84
N ASN A 93 -7.27 -11.42 5.09
CA ASN A 93 -8.30 -11.68 6.08
C ASN A 93 -7.82 -11.26 7.47
N THR A 94 -6.62 -11.70 7.87
CA THR A 94 -6.02 -11.32 9.15
C THR A 94 -5.79 -9.82 9.22
N LEU A 95 -5.34 -9.22 8.12
CA LEU A 95 -5.12 -7.77 8.04
C LEU A 95 -6.39 -6.99 8.40
N VAL A 96 -7.50 -7.29 7.75
CA VAL A 96 -8.72 -6.48 7.92
C VAL A 96 -9.52 -6.88 9.16
N ARG A 97 -9.57 -8.17 9.52
CA ARG A 97 -10.32 -8.64 10.67
C ARG A 97 -9.65 -8.29 11.99
N LYS A 98 -8.33 -8.51 12.06
CA LYS A 98 -7.54 -8.35 13.28
C LYS A 98 -6.76 -7.05 13.30
N LYS A 99 -6.82 -6.27 12.23
CA LYS A 99 -6.05 -5.03 12.07
C LYS A 99 -4.56 -5.29 12.31
N ASP A 100 -4.07 -6.39 11.73
CA ASP A 100 -2.73 -6.91 11.99
C ASP A 100 -1.67 -6.02 11.36
N GLN A 101 -0.81 -5.44 12.19
CA GLN A 101 0.21 -4.48 11.72
C GLN A 101 1.35 -5.18 10.97
N ASN A 102 1.62 -6.45 11.24
CA ASN A 102 2.62 -7.19 10.47
C ASN A 102 2.14 -7.43 9.03
N GLU A 103 0.87 -7.79 8.88
CA GLU A 103 0.29 -7.98 7.54
C GLU A 103 0.15 -6.65 6.80
N LEU A 104 -0.15 -5.57 7.50
CA LEU A 104 -0.18 -4.23 6.90
C LEU A 104 1.21 -3.87 6.37
N LEU A 105 2.25 -4.06 7.17
CA LEU A 105 3.62 -3.77 6.74
C LEU A 105 4.00 -4.58 5.50
N LYS A 106 3.66 -5.86 5.46
CA LYS A 106 3.91 -6.68 4.27
C LYS A 106 3.22 -6.09 3.04
N PHE A 107 1.95 -5.73 3.17
CA PHE A 107 1.20 -5.18 2.05
C PHE A 107 1.83 -3.87 1.55
N LEU A 108 2.19 -2.99 2.49
CA LEU A 108 2.86 -1.73 2.15
C LEU A 108 4.18 -1.96 1.40
N LYS A 109 4.96 -2.97 1.80
CA LYS A 109 6.22 -3.31 1.13
C LYS A 109 5.98 -3.76 -0.31
N TYR A 110 5.02 -4.66 -0.53
CA TYR A 110 4.68 -5.10 -1.89
C TYR A 110 4.17 -3.94 -2.74
N PHE A 111 3.36 -3.07 -2.14
CA PHE A 111 2.80 -1.93 -2.85
C PHE A 111 3.91 -0.95 -3.26
N LEU A 112 4.87 -0.71 -2.37
CA LEU A 112 6.04 0.10 -2.69
C LEU A 112 6.81 -0.50 -3.87
N PHE A 113 7.11 -1.80 -3.82
CA PHE A 113 7.82 -2.45 -4.90
C PHE A 113 7.06 -2.32 -6.22
N PHE A 114 5.75 -2.58 -6.18
CA PHE A 114 4.89 -2.37 -7.34
C PHE A 114 5.06 -0.96 -7.91
N SER A 115 5.04 0.04 -7.05
CA SER A 115 5.11 1.44 -7.48
C SER A 115 6.41 1.78 -8.21
N MET A 116 7.50 1.09 -7.86
CA MET A 116 8.82 1.31 -8.47
C MET A 116 8.95 0.68 -9.85
N LYS A 117 8.03 -0.22 -10.21
CA LYS A 117 7.99 -0.90 -11.51
C LYS A 117 6.82 -0.45 -12.37
N ALA A 118 5.90 0.33 -11.81
CA ALA A 118 4.69 0.77 -12.50
C ALA A 118 4.99 1.77 -13.63
N PRO A 119 4.06 1.93 -14.59
CA PRO A 119 4.25 2.89 -15.70
C PRO A 119 4.58 4.30 -15.24
N ASN A 120 3.91 4.80 -14.20
CA ASN A 120 4.15 6.15 -13.68
C ASN A 120 5.06 6.16 -12.45
N ARG A 121 6.04 5.27 -12.39
CA ARG A 121 6.97 5.14 -11.26
C ARG A 121 7.69 6.43 -10.88
N LYS A 122 7.81 7.38 -11.80
CA LYS A 122 8.45 8.66 -11.50
C LYS A 122 7.77 9.41 -10.36
N ILE A 123 6.44 9.26 -10.22
CA ILE A 123 5.69 9.88 -9.13
C ILE A 123 6.12 9.26 -7.80
N SER A 124 6.24 7.95 -7.75
CA SER A 124 6.68 7.25 -6.53
C SER A 124 8.11 7.62 -6.15
N ILE A 125 9.01 7.65 -7.14
CA ILE A 125 10.42 8.00 -6.91
C ILE A 125 10.52 9.43 -6.39
N ALA A 126 9.79 10.37 -6.98
CA ALA A 126 9.75 11.75 -6.52
C ALA A 126 9.22 11.84 -5.08
N GLY A 127 8.20 11.03 -4.76
CA GLY A 127 7.65 10.94 -3.41
C GLY A 127 8.71 10.52 -2.39
N VAL A 128 9.49 9.48 -2.70
CA VAL A 128 10.57 9.04 -1.82
C VAL A 128 11.60 10.14 -1.63
N ARG A 129 12.00 10.81 -2.72
CA ARG A 129 12.99 11.88 -2.66
C ARG A 129 12.54 13.08 -1.85
N SER A 130 11.23 13.29 -1.71
CA SER A 130 10.68 14.40 -0.92
C SER A 130 10.72 14.13 0.59
N LEU A 131 10.97 12.91 1.01
CA LEU A 131 10.95 12.52 2.42
C LEU A 131 12.28 12.87 3.11
N ASP A 132 12.22 12.99 4.44
CA ASP A 132 13.43 13.10 5.25
C ASP A 132 14.35 11.90 5.01
N LYS A 133 15.66 12.11 5.14
CA LYS A 133 16.65 11.05 4.89
C LYS A 133 16.43 9.81 5.75
N SER A 134 15.97 9.97 6.99
CA SER A 134 15.68 8.84 7.86
C SER A 134 14.61 7.92 7.25
N TYR A 135 13.58 8.49 6.65
CA TYR A 135 12.56 7.72 5.95
C TYR A 135 13.11 7.08 4.68
N GLN A 136 13.92 7.83 3.92
CA GLN A 136 14.51 7.31 2.69
C GLN A 136 15.36 6.07 2.95
N ILE A 137 16.10 6.05 4.05
CA ILE A 137 16.92 4.89 4.43
C ILE A 137 16.05 3.65 4.66
N HIS A 138 14.92 3.80 5.36
CA HIS A 138 14.00 2.69 5.59
C HIS A 138 13.36 2.20 4.30
N ILE A 139 12.99 3.12 3.40
CA ILE A 139 12.44 2.78 2.09
C ILE A 139 13.47 1.98 1.28
N GLN A 140 14.72 2.44 1.28
CA GLN A 140 15.81 1.74 0.58
C GLN A 140 15.99 0.32 1.13
N THR A 141 15.97 0.16 2.46
CA THR A 141 16.09 -1.15 3.10
C THR A 141 14.97 -2.08 2.64
N VAL A 142 13.74 -1.58 2.58
CA VAL A 142 12.61 -2.38 2.09
C VAL A 142 12.84 -2.83 0.64
N LEU A 143 13.26 -1.92 -0.23
CA LEU A 143 13.51 -2.27 -1.64
C LEU A 143 14.62 -3.30 -1.78
N GLU A 144 15.66 -3.23 -0.96
CA GLU A 144 16.75 -4.20 -0.96
C GLU A 144 16.27 -5.60 -0.57
N GLU A 145 15.22 -5.72 0.24
CA GLU A 145 14.65 -7.02 0.61
C GLU A 145 14.14 -7.79 -0.62
N PHE A 146 13.70 -7.09 -1.66
CA PHE A 146 13.20 -7.70 -2.88
C PHE A 146 14.28 -8.04 -3.90
N THR A 147 15.48 -7.53 -3.74
CA THR A 147 16.58 -7.71 -4.70
C THR A 147 17.67 -8.64 -4.21
N SER A 148 17.58 -9.11 -2.98
CA SER A 148 18.57 -10.00 -2.37
C SER A 148 18.33 -11.47 -2.72
#